data_c1a971d37fb87ebb332da516ceb909e6
#
_entry.id   c1a971d37fb87ebb332da516ceb909e6
#
_cell.length_a   1.000
_cell.length_b   1.000
_cell.length_c   1.000
_cell.angle_alpha   90.00
_cell.angle_beta   90.00
_cell.angle_gamma   90.00
#
_symmetry.space_group_name_H-M   'P 1'
#
loop_
_entity.id
_entity.type
_entity.pdbx_description
1 polymer ?
#
loop_
_entity_poly.entity_id
_entity_poly.type
_entity_poly.pdbx_seq_one_letter_code
_entity_poly.pdbx_strand_id
1 'polypeptide(L)'
;MKTMKLIPILFLCLVSCNKGTHSNDYPTYSLEDLSAINLQMSLPLDSFVSEMNVIPLETQDYSLIDNVDLLRESENYLFVYSEKNGSFYRFDKQGKYQGKIGARGQGPEEFIGIKQIELDNGQQEIYVMDYLGRKMKIYSFEGKFLRAFPLPENLAYTNFTLIPEQKTIYYVSSQNSICPDVLEYEIPTGKFTQLSKHEREME
;
A
#
# COMPACT_ATOMS: atom_id res chain seq x y z
N MET A 1 62.31 -59.17 0.89
CA MET A 1 60.94 -58.76 0.53
C MET A 1 60.43 -57.88 1.64
N LYS A 2 60.48 -56.59 1.44
CA LYS A 2 59.92 -55.57 2.41
C LYS A 2 58.66 -54.94 1.81
N THR A 3 57.56 -55.23 2.42
CA THR A 3 56.28 -54.65 2.09
C THR A 3 56.14 -53.23 2.60
N MET A 4 56.02 -52.27 1.67
CA MET A 4 55.86 -50.86 1.95
C MET A 4 54.36 -50.60 2.12
N LYS A 5 53.93 -50.18 3.31
CA LYS A 5 52.55 -49.78 3.61
C LYS A 5 52.37 -48.35 3.15
N LEU A 6 51.45 -48.18 2.19
CA LEU A 6 50.97 -46.87 1.75
C LEU A 6 49.99 -46.31 2.82
N ILE A 7 50.29 -45.15 3.34
CA ILE A 7 49.42 -44.38 4.23
C ILE A 7 48.58 -43.45 3.31
N PRO A 8 47.25 -43.49 3.30
CA PRO A 8 46.47 -42.52 2.57
C PRO A 8 46.44 -41.19 3.34
N ILE A 9 46.98 -40.16 2.72
CA ILE A 9 46.86 -38.78 3.19
C ILE A 9 45.40 -38.34 2.97
N LEU A 10 44.67 -38.20 4.07
CA LEU A 10 43.33 -37.65 4.09
C LEU A 10 43.42 -36.12 3.90
N PHE A 11 43.11 -35.63 2.69
CA PHE A 11 43.06 -34.21 2.37
C PHE A 11 41.76 -33.63 2.91
N LEU A 12 41.86 -32.96 4.05
CA LEU A 12 40.73 -32.27 4.69
C LEU A 12 40.51 -30.94 3.96
N CYS A 13 39.60 -30.90 2.99
CA CYS A 13 39.13 -29.64 2.39
C CYS A 13 38.28 -28.88 3.41
N LEU A 14 38.89 -27.90 4.08
CA LEU A 14 38.15 -26.86 4.82
C LEU A 14 37.44 -25.96 3.82
N VAL A 15 36.18 -26.24 3.55
CA VAL A 15 35.33 -25.30 2.86
C VAL A 15 35.03 -24.17 3.84
N SER A 16 35.80 -23.09 3.73
CA SER A 16 35.47 -21.82 4.39
C SER A 16 34.23 -21.26 3.74
N CYS A 17 33.08 -21.38 4.41
CA CYS A 17 31.92 -20.62 4.07
C CYS A 17 32.20 -19.14 4.34
N ASN A 18 32.62 -18.42 3.31
CA ASN A 18 32.69 -16.98 3.33
C ASN A 18 31.23 -16.46 3.31
N LYS A 19 30.66 -16.18 4.49
CA LYS A 19 29.44 -15.38 4.60
C LYS A 19 29.79 -14.00 4.08
N GLY A 20 29.43 -13.75 2.83
CA GLY A 20 29.42 -12.41 2.28
C GLY A 20 28.45 -11.56 3.12
N THR A 21 28.98 -10.80 4.05
CA THR A 21 28.27 -9.68 4.64
C THR A 21 28.06 -8.67 3.51
N HIS A 22 26.87 -8.67 2.91
CA HIS A 22 26.42 -7.50 2.19
C HIS A 22 26.31 -6.36 3.21
N SER A 23 27.38 -5.59 3.35
CA SER A 23 27.29 -4.27 3.94
C SER A 23 26.49 -3.44 2.94
N ASN A 24 25.21 -3.25 3.21
CA ASN A 24 24.47 -2.16 2.58
C ASN A 24 25.15 -0.88 3.09
N ASP A 25 26.04 -0.35 2.26
CA ASP A 25 26.76 0.89 2.54
C ASP A 25 25.79 2.06 2.28
N TYR A 26 24.79 2.18 3.17
CA TYR A 26 23.97 3.38 3.20
C TYR A 26 24.79 4.50 3.85
N PRO A 27 24.86 5.67 3.26
CA PRO A 27 25.54 6.80 3.88
C PRO A 27 24.91 7.07 5.25
N THR A 28 25.68 6.91 6.31
CA THR A 28 25.27 7.22 7.68
C THR A 28 25.64 8.69 7.94
N TYR A 29 24.64 9.51 8.19
CA TYR A 29 24.83 10.92 8.55
C TYR A 29 24.75 11.06 10.07
N SER A 30 25.72 11.76 10.67
CA SER A 30 25.67 12.11 12.08
C SER A 30 24.69 13.29 12.30
N LEU A 31 24.22 13.45 13.54
CA LEU A 31 23.42 14.65 13.89
C LEU A 31 24.19 15.95 13.70
N GLU A 32 25.53 15.90 13.79
CA GLU A 32 26.42 17.04 13.53
C GLU A 32 26.44 17.39 12.05
N ASP A 33 26.46 16.38 11.16
CA ASP A 33 26.37 16.59 9.71
C ASP A 33 25.03 17.25 9.34
N LEU A 34 23.94 16.87 10.00
CA LEU A 34 22.62 17.47 9.80
C LEU A 34 22.55 18.91 10.31
N SER A 35 23.27 19.24 11.39
CA SER A 35 23.32 20.61 11.92
C SER A 35 24.10 21.58 11.02
N ALA A 36 25.01 21.07 10.21
CA ALA A 36 25.77 21.84 9.20
C ALA A 36 24.95 22.12 7.93
N ILE A 37 23.82 21.42 7.73
CA ILE A 37 22.91 21.68 6.61
C ILE A 37 22.13 22.94 6.91
N ASN A 38 22.40 24.00 6.15
CA ASN A 38 21.59 25.22 6.23
C ASN A 38 20.20 24.95 5.68
N LEU A 39 19.23 24.63 6.57
CA LEU A 39 17.84 24.32 6.25
C LEU A 39 17.06 25.51 5.64
N GLN A 40 17.70 26.64 5.39
CA GLN A 40 17.12 27.79 4.68
C GLN A 40 17.22 27.67 3.15
N MET A 41 17.68 26.54 2.61
CA MET A 41 17.60 26.31 1.17
C MET A 41 16.13 26.07 0.78
N SER A 42 15.50 27.10 0.24
CA SER A 42 14.31 26.90 -0.59
C SER A 42 14.76 26.15 -1.85
N LEU A 43 14.40 24.89 -1.96
CA LEU A 43 14.60 24.14 -3.20
C LEU A 43 13.54 24.64 -4.18
N PRO A 44 13.93 25.26 -5.31
CA PRO A 44 12.95 25.71 -6.29
C PRO A 44 12.24 24.50 -6.88
N LEU A 45 10.91 24.58 -7.04
CA LEU A 45 10.06 23.49 -7.49
C LEU A 45 10.51 22.93 -8.87
N ASP A 46 11.00 23.80 -9.75
CA ASP A 46 11.52 23.47 -11.06
C ASP A 46 12.75 22.53 -11.04
N SER A 47 13.43 22.41 -9.91
CA SER A 47 14.52 21.44 -9.71
C SER A 47 14.03 19.99 -9.66
N PHE A 48 12.74 19.77 -9.38
CA PHE A 48 12.14 18.44 -9.18
C PHE A 48 10.97 18.16 -10.11
N VAL A 49 10.37 19.21 -10.68
CA VAL A 49 9.15 19.11 -11.50
C VAL A 49 9.51 19.56 -12.93
N SER A 50 9.47 18.62 -13.86
CA SER A 50 9.70 18.90 -15.28
C SER A 50 8.45 19.43 -15.96
N GLU A 51 7.26 19.09 -15.48
CA GLU A 51 5.98 19.50 -16.05
C GLU A 51 4.90 19.52 -14.96
N MET A 52 4.01 20.49 -15.03
CA MET A 52 2.83 20.60 -14.15
C MET A 52 1.59 20.79 -15.03
N ASN A 53 0.64 19.83 -14.89
CA ASN A 53 -0.64 19.88 -15.56
C ASN A 53 -1.74 20.17 -14.54
N VAL A 54 -2.62 21.11 -14.85
CA VAL A 54 -3.81 21.43 -14.04
C VAL A 54 -5.04 20.87 -14.75
N ILE A 55 -5.73 19.95 -14.10
CA ILE A 55 -6.98 19.36 -14.61
C ILE A 55 -8.13 19.96 -13.83
N PRO A 56 -8.92 20.88 -14.39
CA PRO A 56 -10.11 21.40 -13.74
C PRO A 56 -11.19 20.30 -13.70
N LEU A 57 -11.71 19.97 -12.53
CA LEU A 57 -12.78 19.00 -12.40
C LEU A 57 -14.13 19.68 -12.66
N GLU A 58 -15.00 19.01 -13.41
CA GLU A 58 -16.36 19.49 -13.68
C GLU A 58 -17.13 19.65 -12.38
N THR A 59 -17.62 20.87 -12.13
CA THR A 59 -18.35 21.24 -10.92
C THR A 59 -19.82 21.48 -11.26
N GLN A 60 -20.66 20.56 -10.79
CA GLN A 60 -22.12 20.61 -10.90
C GLN A 60 -22.72 20.26 -9.54
N ASP A 61 -24.00 20.48 -9.32
CA ASP A 61 -24.67 20.15 -8.06
C ASP A 61 -24.50 18.67 -7.66
N TYR A 62 -24.38 17.79 -8.65
CA TYR A 62 -24.20 16.34 -8.45
C TYR A 62 -22.72 15.90 -8.35
N SER A 63 -21.76 16.77 -8.68
CA SER A 63 -20.31 16.49 -8.67
C SER A 63 -19.52 17.49 -7.81
N LEU A 64 -20.21 18.18 -6.89
CA LEU A 64 -19.56 19.13 -5.99
C LEU A 64 -18.62 18.40 -5.02
N ILE A 65 -17.36 18.78 -5.04
CA ILE A 65 -16.33 18.28 -4.14
C ILE A 65 -16.05 19.36 -3.10
N ASP A 66 -16.20 19.01 -1.82
CA ASP A 66 -15.92 19.91 -0.72
C ASP A 66 -14.44 19.84 -0.33
N ASN A 67 -13.91 18.62 -0.20
CA ASN A 67 -12.50 18.34 0.06
C ASN A 67 -12.08 17.08 -0.69
N VAL A 68 -10.81 17.01 -1.07
CA VAL A 68 -10.21 15.81 -1.66
C VAL A 68 -9.46 15.08 -0.54
N ASP A 69 -10.08 14.03 0.00
CA ASP A 69 -9.46 13.22 1.06
C ASP A 69 -8.62 12.08 0.47
N LEU A 70 -9.11 11.47 -0.62
CA LEU A 70 -8.37 10.44 -1.34
C LEU A 70 -8.47 10.69 -2.84
N LEU A 71 -7.34 10.52 -3.53
CA LEU A 71 -7.24 10.55 -4.98
C LEU A 71 -6.50 9.30 -5.46
N ARG A 72 -7.06 8.66 -6.47
CA ARG A 72 -6.38 7.59 -7.23
C ARG A 72 -6.54 7.84 -8.72
N GLU A 73 -5.53 7.44 -9.45
CA GLU A 73 -5.45 7.64 -10.90
C GLU A 73 -5.26 6.30 -11.60
N SER A 74 -6.06 6.05 -12.61
CA SER A 74 -5.85 4.98 -13.60
C SER A 74 -5.46 5.57 -14.95
N GLU A 75 -5.29 4.75 -15.96
CA GLU A 75 -5.01 5.22 -17.31
C GLU A 75 -6.07 6.22 -17.84
N ASN A 76 -7.35 5.93 -17.59
CA ASN A 76 -8.47 6.67 -18.18
C ASN A 76 -9.25 7.53 -17.18
N TYR A 77 -9.08 7.31 -15.88
CA TYR A 77 -9.93 7.92 -14.87
C TYR A 77 -9.15 8.50 -13.69
N LEU A 78 -9.77 9.50 -13.06
CA LEU A 78 -9.45 10.03 -11.76
C LEU A 78 -10.58 9.63 -10.79
N PHE A 79 -10.23 9.01 -9.68
CA PHE A 79 -11.14 8.60 -8.61
C PHE A 79 -10.93 9.49 -7.41
N VAL A 80 -11.95 10.27 -7.03
CA VAL A 80 -11.86 11.29 -5.98
C VAL A 80 -12.88 10.99 -4.89
N TYR A 81 -12.41 10.78 -3.67
CA TYR A 81 -13.27 10.62 -2.51
C TYR A 81 -13.25 11.88 -1.65
N SER A 82 -14.43 12.33 -1.25
CA SER A 82 -14.65 13.41 -0.29
C SER A 82 -15.41 12.86 0.92
N GLU A 83 -14.73 12.81 2.07
CA GLU A 83 -15.30 12.25 3.29
C GLU A 83 -16.46 13.10 3.82
N LYS A 84 -16.31 14.41 3.79
CA LYS A 84 -17.30 15.35 4.35
C LYS A 84 -18.68 15.20 3.72
N ASN A 85 -18.76 15.10 2.40
CA ASN A 85 -20.03 14.86 1.70
C ASN A 85 -20.30 13.37 1.46
N GLY A 86 -19.37 12.48 1.82
CA GLY A 86 -19.50 11.03 1.68
C GLY A 86 -19.61 10.57 0.23
N SER A 87 -19.01 11.29 -0.69
CA SER A 87 -19.13 11.00 -2.11
C SER A 87 -17.82 10.52 -2.71
N PHE A 88 -17.92 9.47 -3.50
CA PHE A 88 -16.80 8.90 -4.23
C PHE A 88 -17.09 9.05 -5.72
N TYR A 89 -16.31 9.89 -6.40
CA TYR A 89 -16.53 10.34 -7.76
C TYR A 89 -15.53 9.74 -8.73
N ARG A 90 -15.94 9.56 -9.98
CA ARG A 90 -15.10 9.24 -11.12
C ARG A 90 -15.16 10.36 -12.13
N PHE A 91 -14.00 10.82 -12.59
CA PHE A 91 -13.80 11.76 -13.67
C PHE A 91 -12.91 11.15 -14.75
N ASP A 92 -13.04 11.60 -15.99
CA ASP A 92 -12.03 11.29 -17.01
C ASP A 92 -10.77 12.15 -16.85
N LYS A 93 -9.77 11.92 -17.71
CA LYS A 93 -8.50 12.64 -17.68
C LYS A 93 -8.61 14.12 -18.07
N GLN A 94 -9.72 14.53 -18.60
CA GLN A 94 -10.04 15.93 -18.90
C GLN A 94 -10.82 16.59 -17.75
N GLY A 95 -11.08 15.86 -16.69
CA GLY A 95 -11.80 16.33 -15.52
C GLY A 95 -13.32 16.31 -15.66
N LYS A 96 -13.85 15.68 -16.72
CA LYS A 96 -15.29 15.57 -16.93
C LYS A 96 -15.88 14.48 -16.03
N TYR A 97 -16.98 14.79 -15.36
CA TYR A 97 -17.67 13.86 -14.47
C TYR A 97 -18.21 12.64 -15.22
N GLN A 98 -17.94 11.46 -14.70
CA GLN A 98 -18.30 10.16 -15.28
C GLN A 98 -19.21 9.32 -14.36
N GLY A 99 -19.49 9.78 -13.15
CA GLY A 99 -20.39 9.08 -12.21
C GLY A 99 -19.83 8.95 -10.79
N LYS A 100 -20.60 8.26 -9.96
CA LYS A 100 -20.21 7.92 -8.58
C LYS A 100 -19.83 6.45 -8.47
N ILE A 101 -18.96 6.15 -7.51
CA ILE A 101 -18.58 4.80 -7.13
C ILE A 101 -19.33 4.45 -5.84
N GLY A 102 -20.29 3.52 -5.91
CA GLY A 102 -21.10 3.17 -4.75
C GLY A 102 -21.87 4.36 -4.17
N ALA A 103 -22.29 4.22 -2.92
CA ALA A 103 -22.98 5.26 -2.16
C ALA A 103 -22.61 5.17 -0.68
N ARG A 104 -22.72 6.29 0.06
CA ARG A 104 -22.59 6.28 1.51
C ARG A 104 -23.89 5.79 2.16
N GLY A 105 -23.79 4.76 2.99
CA GLY A 105 -24.92 4.17 3.70
C GLY A 105 -24.56 2.86 4.39
N GLN A 106 -25.58 2.12 4.84
CA GLN A 106 -25.44 0.86 5.57
C GLN A 106 -25.90 -0.37 4.76
N GLY A 107 -26.28 -0.17 3.51
CA GLY A 107 -26.67 -1.26 2.62
C GLY A 107 -25.50 -2.15 2.23
N PRO A 108 -25.75 -3.35 1.69
CA PRO A 108 -24.70 -4.32 1.37
C PRO A 108 -23.71 -3.81 0.34
N GLU A 109 -24.17 -2.96 -0.59
CA GLU A 109 -23.36 -2.37 -1.65
C GLU A 109 -22.85 -0.96 -1.32
N GLU A 110 -23.25 -0.40 -0.16
CA GLU A 110 -22.90 0.93 0.31
C GLU A 110 -21.70 0.87 1.25
N PHE A 111 -20.98 1.99 1.40
CA PHE A 111 -19.89 2.12 2.36
C PHE A 111 -20.28 3.14 3.45
N ILE A 112 -19.73 2.95 4.66
CA ILE A 112 -19.96 3.87 5.79
C ILE A 112 -18.86 4.92 5.85
N GLY A 113 -17.59 4.49 5.72
CA GLY A 113 -16.44 5.38 5.73
C GLY A 113 -15.23 4.75 5.06
N ILE A 114 -14.68 5.45 4.08
CA ILE A 114 -13.53 4.98 3.31
C ILE A 114 -12.24 5.46 3.97
N LYS A 115 -11.37 4.53 4.32
CA LYS A 115 -10.05 4.83 4.87
C LYS A 115 -8.97 4.87 3.80
N GLN A 116 -9.04 3.94 2.86
CA GLN A 116 -8.06 3.82 1.79
C GLN A 116 -8.68 3.19 0.55
N ILE A 117 -8.12 3.52 -0.59
CA ILE A 117 -8.51 3.01 -1.90
C ILE A 117 -7.26 2.53 -2.61
N GLU A 118 -7.33 1.36 -3.27
CA GLU A 118 -6.32 0.88 -4.21
C GLU A 118 -6.99 0.40 -5.50
N LEU A 119 -6.25 0.44 -6.61
CA LEU A 119 -6.75 0.08 -7.92
C LEU A 119 -6.07 -1.19 -8.44
N ASP A 120 -6.87 -2.12 -8.94
CA ASP A 120 -6.41 -3.17 -9.85
C ASP A 120 -6.71 -2.73 -11.29
N ASN A 121 -5.72 -2.16 -11.95
CA ASN A 121 -5.86 -1.69 -13.33
C ASN A 121 -6.08 -2.83 -14.32
N GLY A 122 -5.56 -4.02 -14.04
CA GLY A 122 -5.70 -5.18 -14.89
C GLY A 122 -7.12 -5.75 -14.91
N GLN A 123 -7.80 -5.72 -13.77
CA GLN A 123 -9.18 -6.17 -13.64
C GLN A 123 -10.19 -5.00 -13.69
N GLN A 124 -9.73 -3.75 -13.74
CA GLN A 124 -10.53 -2.54 -13.63
C GLN A 124 -11.41 -2.54 -12.36
N GLU A 125 -10.79 -2.92 -11.24
CA GLU A 125 -11.44 -3.01 -9.93
C GLU A 125 -10.89 -1.98 -8.95
N ILE A 126 -11.77 -1.48 -8.08
CA ILE A 126 -11.45 -0.54 -7.01
C ILE A 126 -11.63 -1.26 -5.69
N TYR A 127 -10.56 -1.38 -4.93
CA TYR A 127 -10.55 -1.93 -3.58
C TYR A 127 -10.73 -0.81 -2.58
N VAL A 128 -11.82 -0.82 -1.86
CA VAL A 128 -12.22 0.21 -0.91
C VAL A 128 -12.21 -0.36 0.50
N MET A 129 -11.32 0.15 1.35
CA MET A 129 -11.33 -0.19 2.77
C MET A 129 -12.42 0.62 3.49
N ASP A 130 -13.59 0.04 3.64
CA ASP A 130 -14.67 0.55 4.47
C ASP A 130 -14.42 0.17 5.93
N TYR A 131 -13.62 1.00 6.62
CA TYR A 131 -13.15 0.66 7.98
C TYR A 131 -14.27 0.71 9.02
N LEU A 132 -15.26 1.61 8.86
CA LEU A 132 -16.43 1.67 9.75
C LEU A 132 -17.40 0.52 9.48
N GLY A 133 -17.56 0.10 8.24
CA GLY A 133 -18.33 -1.08 7.84
C GLY A 133 -17.59 -2.39 8.07
N ARG A 134 -16.29 -2.35 8.45
CA ARG A 134 -15.41 -3.50 8.68
C ARG A 134 -15.33 -4.45 7.49
N LYS A 135 -15.31 -3.89 6.28
CA LYS A 135 -15.28 -4.66 5.04
C LYS A 135 -14.31 -4.06 4.03
N MET A 136 -13.64 -4.93 3.30
CA MET A 136 -13.09 -4.58 2.01
C MET A 136 -14.21 -4.70 0.99
N LYS A 137 -14.53 -3.62 0.29
CA LYS A 137 -15.55 -3.58 -0.76
C LYS A 137 -14.89 -3.38 -2.11
N ILE A 138 -15.32 -4.13 -3.09
CA ILE A 138 -14.77 -4.10 -4.44
C ILE A 138 -15.84 -3.61 -5.40
N TYR A 139 -15.50 -2.56 -6.15
CA TYR A 139 -16.33 -1.99 -7.20
C TYR A 139 -15.61 -2.09 -8.54
N SER A 140 -16.36 -2.12 -9.63
CA SER A 140 -15.75 -1.90 -10.95
C SER A 140 -15.39 -0.43 -11.14
N PHE A 141 -14.57 -0.12 -12.14
CA PHE A 141 -14.26 1.28 -12.48
C PHE A 141 -15.52 2.08 -12.88
N GLU A 142 -16.58 1.41 -13.37
CA GLU A 142 -17.87 2.04 -13.67
C GLU A 142 -18.72 2.31 -12.43
N GLY A 143 -18.29 1.88 -11.25
CA GLY A 143 -18.96 2.13 -9.97
C GLY A 143 -19.93 1.05 -9.53
N LYS A 144 -19.99 -0.08 -10.25
CA LYS A 144 -20.84 -1.20 -9.87
C LYS A 144 -20.20 -1.98 -8.73
N PHE A 145 -20.96 -2.28 -7.67
CA PHE A 145 -20.53 -3.20 -6.61
C PHE A 145 -20.34 -4.62 -7.17
N LEU A 146 -19.22 -5.24 -6.85
CA LEU A 146 -18.86 -6.57 -7.30
C LEU A 146 -18.93 -7.59 -6.16
N ARG A 147 -18.25 -7.31 -5.06
CA ARG A 147 -18.15 -8.21 -3.91
C ARG A 147 -17.58 -7.50 -2.69
N ALA A 148 -17.69 -8.15 -1.53
CA ALA A 148 -17.02 -7.69 -0.31
C ALA A 148 -16.53 -8.89 0.50
N PHE A 149 -15.51 -8.66 1.33
CA PHE A 149 -15.04 -9.62 2.33
C PHE A 149 -14.67 -8.87 3.62
N PRO A 150 -14.62 -9.58 4.77
CA PRO A 150 -14.34 -8.92 6.05
C PRO A 150 -12.92 -8.39 6.09
N LEU A 151 -12.72 -7.27 6.79
CA LEU A 151 -11.40 -6.83 7.22
C LEU A 151 -10.89 -7.72 8.37
N PRO A 152 -9.57 -7.73 8.64
CA PRO A 152 -9.01 -8.41 9.79
C PRO A 152 -9.75 -8.03 11.08
N GLU A 153 -9.94 -8.99 11.98
CA GLU A 153 -10.65 -8.75 13.25
C GLU A 153 -9.96 -7.68 14.10
N ASN A 154 -8.64 -7.69 14.10
CA ASN A 154 -7.86 -6.67 14.77
C ASN A 154 -7.77 -5.41 13.91
N LEU A 155 -8.57 -4.39 14.23
CA LEU A 155 -8.62 -3.09 13.55
C LEU A 155 -7.37 -2.20 13.75
N ALA A 156 -6.31 -2.71 14.37
CA ALA A 156 -5.02 -2.02 14.36
C ALA A 156 -4.45 -1.85 12.93
N TYR A 157 -4.92 -2.64 11.99
CA TYR A 157 -4.53 -2.54 10.58
C TYR A 157 -5.26 -1.38 9.90
N THR A 158 -4.53 -0.30 9.68
CA THR A 158 -5.09 0.95 9.17
C THR A 158 -4.75 1.21 7.71
N ASN A 159 -3.79 0.47 7.17
CA ASN A 159 -3.35 0.59 5.79
C ASN A 159 -3.29 -0.78 5.13
N PHE A 160 -3.45 -0.79 3.82
CA PHE A 160 -3.24 -2.00 3.04
C PHE A 160 -2.50 -1.70 1.72
N THR A 161 -1.88 -2.71 1.18
CA THR A 161 -1.28 -2.69 -0.15
C THR A 161 -1.83 -3.87 -0.96
N LEU A 162 -2.35 -3.59 -2.12
CA LEU A 162 -2.81 -4.60 -3.06
C LEU A 162 -1.65 -4.99 -3.99
N ILE A 163 -1.44 -6.29 -4.18
CA ILE A 163 -0.54 -6.85 -5.20
C ILE A 163 -1.40 -7.65 -6.19
N PRO A 164 -1.88 -7.01 -7.27
CA PRO A 164 -2.84 -7.60 -8.19
C PRO A 164 -2.35 -8.89 -8.85
N GLU A 165 -1.07 -8.94 -9.23
CA GLU A 165 -0.45 -10.09 -9.91
C GLU A 165 -0.45 -11.34 -9.01
N GLN A 166 -0.34 -11.16 -7.70
CA GLN A 166 -0.35 -12.22 -6.69
C GLN A 166 -1.75 -12.49 -6.15
N LYS A 167 -2.73 -11.63 -6.47
CA LYS A 167 -4.08 -11.64 -5.88
C LYS A 167 -4.05 -11.61 -4.35
N THR A 168 -3.19 -10.78 -3.81
CA THR A 168 -2.86 -10.71 -2.39
C THR A 168 -2.99 -9.29 -1.87
N ILE A 169 -3.47 -9.16 -0.65
CA ILE A 169 -3.52 -7.90 0.09
C ILE A 169 -2.64 -8.04 1.33
N TYR A 170 -1.76 -7.07 1.54
CA TYR A 170 -1.01 -6.93 2.79
C TYR A 170 -1.63 -5.82 3.63
N TYR A 171 -2.04 -6.16 4.84
CA TYR A 171 -2.49 -5.19 5.83
C TYR A 171 -1.36 -4.87 6.78
N VAL A 172 -1.18 -3.58 7.07
CA VAL A 172 -0.11 -3.09 7.94
C VAL A 172 -0.72 -2.33 9.12
N SER A 173 -0.29 -2.70 10.32
CA SER A 173 -0.68 -2.01 11.55
C SER A 173 0.14 -0.73 11.73
N SER A 174 -0.53 0.38 12.02
CA SER A 174 0.13 1.66 12.33
C SER A 174 0.36 1.88 13.83
N GLN A 175 -0.04 0.95 14.69
CA GLN A 175 0.05 1.13 16.16
C GLN A 175 1.48 1.09 16.68
N ASN A 176 2.42 0.54 15.91
CA ASN A 176 3.83 0.53 16.25
C ASN A 176 4.65 0.87 15.01
N SER A 177 5.25 2.07 15.02
CA SER A 177 6.03 2.56 13.87
C SER A 177 7.39 1.89 13.71
N ILE A 178 7.90 1.20 14.75
CA ILE A 178 9.24 0.58 14.72
C ILE A 178 9.18 -0.81 14.08
N CYS A 179 8.15 -1.62 14.44
CA CYS A 179 7.93 -2.95 13.86
C CYS A 179 6.42 -3.13 13.65
N PRO A 180 5.88 -2.74 12.49
CA PRO A 180 4.46 -2.93 12.23
C PRO A 180 4.11 -4.42 12.11
N ASP A 181 2.94 -4.79 12.64
CA ASP A 181 2.37 -6.09 12.33
C ASP A 181 1.96 -6.14 10.87
N VAL A 182 2.29 -7.22 10.18
CA VAL A 182 1.92 -7.44 8.78
C VAL A 182 1.09 -8.69 8.66
N LEU A 183 -0.06 -8.56 8.04
CA LEU A 183 -1.00 -9.62 7.78
C LEU A 183 -1.23 -9.74 6.27
N GLU A 184 -1.00 -10.91 5.74
CA GLU A 184 -1.28 -11.27 4.37
C GLU A 184 -2.70 -11.81 4.23
N TYR A 185 -3.41 -11.43 3.18
CA TYR A 185 -4.70 -11.97 2.80
C TYR A 185 -4.68 -12.44 1.36
N GLU A 186 -4.85 -13.74 1.17
CA GLU A 186 -4.97 -14.36 -0.16
C GLU A 186 -6.41 -14.24 -0.65
N ILE A 187 -6.65 -13.43 -1.67
CA ILE A 187 -8.00 -13.17 -2.21
C ILE A 187 -8.71 -14.44 -2.67
N PRO A 188 -8.07 -15.39 -3.41
CA PRO A 188 -8.74 -16.58 -3.90
C PRO A 188 -9.20 -17.55 -2.81
N THR A 189 -8.46 -17.62 -1.71
CA THR A 189 -8.72 -18.59 -0.63
C THR A 189 -9.46 -17.98 0.56
N GLY A 190 -9.44 -16.65 0.67
CA GLY A 190 -9.96 -15.93 1.81
C GLY A 190 -9.14 -16.13 3.10
N LYS A 191 -7.90 -16.61 2.99
CA LYS A 191 -7.05 -16.98 4.11
C LYS A 191 -6.21 -15.78 4.57
N PHE A 192 -6.16 -15.56 5.88
CA PHE A 192 -5.23 -14.65 6.52
C PHE A 192 -4.00 -15.41 7.04
N THR A 193 -2.81 -14.84 6.83
CA THR A 193 -1.54 -15.36 7.34
C THR A 193 -0.77 -14.24 8.02
N GLN A 194 -0.42 -14.40 9.29
CA GLN A 194 0.42 -13.44 10.02
C GLN A 194 1.87 -13.60 9.56
N LEU A 195 2.46 -12.55 8.96
CA LEU A 195 3.85 -12.55 8.50
C LEU A 195 4.80 -12.01 9.56
N SER A 196 4.40 -10.96 10.27
CA SER A 196 5.15 -10.42 11.41
C SER A 196 4.19 -10.04 12.52
N LYS A 197 4.60 -10.26 13.77
CA LYS A 197 3.88 -9.84 14.97
C LYS A 197 4.89 -9.25 15.94
N HIS A 198 4.60 -8.04 16.39
CA HIS A 198 5.38 -7.45 17.47
C HIS A 198 4.91 -8.03 18.80
N GLU A 199 5.77 -8.80 19.45
CA GLU A 199 5.52 -9.23 20.84
C GLU A 199 5.82 -8.04 21.75
N ARG A 200 4.79 -7.53 22.43
CA ARG A 200 5.01 -6.57 23.50
C ARG A 200 5.59 -7.35 24.69
N GLU A 201 6.82 -7.10 25.01
CA GLU A 201 7.32 -7.41 26.34
C GLU A 201 6.54 -6.50 27.30
N MET A 202 5.63 -7.10 28.05
CA MET A 202 4.99 -6.40 29.18
C MET A 202 6.00 -6.39 30.32
N GLU A 203 6.71 -5.26 30.49
CA GLU A 203 7.44 -4.96 31.70
C GLU A 203 6.47 -4.62 32.84
#